data_f9275dd11ed93269f890f45b59d59e7e
#
_entry.id   f9275dd11ed93269f890f45b59d59e7e
#
_cell.length_a   1.000
_cell.length_b   1.000
_cell.length_c   1.000
_cell.angle_alpha   90.00
_cell.angle_beta   90.00
_cell.angle_gamma   90.00
#
_symmetry.space_group_name_H-M   'P 1'
#
loop_
_entity.id
_entity.type
_entity.pdbx_description
1 polymer ?
#
loop_
_entity_poly.entity_id
_entity_poly.type
_entity_poly.pdbx_seq_one_letter_code
_entity_poly.pdbx_strand_id
1 'polypeptide(L)'
;MNDFWKSYDITHAELGPNFRCYPLYGKIHLIELALSLVFIVGIALWYRRSSASARRRILVGVTIALLADEAALLLGMALTGQWNWSYLPLHLCSINVFVCLYNTLTDQNWCKEELYALCIPGAALALLCPSWLDVPSWWTLINLHSISIHALLVLYPVLLVVRGYRPSARRAPQVLAFLFGSALPIYFLNKPLNTNFYFLNNPYGNVITSAFTRLLGEKYYILGFLPAIAVALCLMYLPWVVADARHKKRK
;
A
#
# COMPACT_ATOMS: atom_id res chain seq x y z
N MET A 1 -10.16 27.90 4.92
CA MET A 1 -9.25 26.84 5.41
C MET A 1 -8.11 26.71 4.41
N ASN A 2 -6.86 26.50 4.86
CA ASN A 2 -5.73 26.30 3.95
C ASN A 2 -5.93 24.99 3.18
N ASP A 3 -5.64 24.95 1.88
CA ASP A 3 -5.77 23.76 1.01
C ASP A 3 -5.03 22.54 1.54
N PHE A 4 -3.95 22.73 2.31
CA PHE A 4 -3.18 21.66 2.95
C PHE A 4 -4.05 20.68 3.75
N TRP A 5 -5.11 21.14 4.40
CA TRP A 5 -5.97 20.35 5.30
C TRP A 5 -7.27 19.87 4.65
N LYS A 6 -7.55 20.22 3.39
CA LYS A 6 -8.81 19.84 2.74
C LYS A 6 -8.93 18.35 2.50
N SER A 7 -10.07 17.80 2.88
CA SER A 7 -10.47 16.41 2.59
C SER A 7 -10.98 16.24 1.15
N TYR A 8 -11.20 15.00 0.74
CA TYR A 8 -11.85 14.67 -0.52
C TYR A 8 -13.26 15.29 -0.61
N ASP A 9 -14.05 15.18 0.47
CA ASP A 9 -15.44 15.68 0.50
C ASP A 9 -15.51 17.19 0.25
N ILE A 10 -14.62 17.95 0.90
CA ILE A 10 -14.54 19.41 0.69
C ILE A 10 -14.07 19.71 -0.73
N THR A 11 -13.07 19.00 -1.22
CA THR A 11 -12.55 19.18 -2.59
C THR A 11 -13.64 18.90 -3.62
N HIS A 12 -14.39 17.83 -3.46
CA HIS A 12 -15.49 17.51 -4.36
C HIS A 12 -16.64 18.52 -4.30
N ALA A 13 -16.93 19.04 -3.11
CA ALA A 13 -17.95 20.09 -2.94
C ALA A 13 -17.54 21.41 -3.61
N GLU A 14 -16.27 21.78 -3.56
CA GLU A 14 -15.75 23.04 -4.11
C GLU A 14 -15.42 22.95 -5.61
N LEU A 15 -14.80 21.85 -6.07
CA LEU A 15 -14.18 21.72 -7.39
C LEU A 15 -14.87 20.67 -8.27
N GLY A 16 -15.81 19.91 -7.71
CA GLY A 16 -16.56 18.85 -8.40
C GLY A 16 -15.95 17.45 -8.26
N PRO A 17 -16.77 16.39 -8.45
CA PRO A 17 -16.40 15.01 -8.16
C PRO A 17 -15.37 14.40 -9.12
N ASN A 18 -15.13 15.04 -10.26
CA ASN A 18 -14.16 14.59 -11.26
C ASN A 18 -12.85 15.41 -11.23
N PHE A 19 -12.71 16.29 -10.25
CA PHE A 19 -11.50 17.10 -10.12
C PHE A 19 -10.29 16.23 -9.78
N ARG A 20 -9.15 16.57 -10.38
CA ARG A 20 -7.84 15.96 -10.06
C ARG A 20 -6.79 17.05 -10.08
N CYS A 21 -5.96 17.12 -9.03
CA CYS A 21 -4.96 18.17 -8.90
C CYS A 21 -3.85 18.11 -9.96
N TYR A 22 -3.58 16.93 -10.51
CA TYR A 22 -2.66 16.73 -11.62
C TYR A 22 -2.98 15.44 -12.39
N PRO A 23 -2.59 15.34 -13.68
CA PRO A 23 -2.85 14.14 -14.47
C PRO A 23 -1.94 12.99 -14.07
N LEU A 24 -2.46 11.78 -14.17
CA LEU A 24 -1.70 10.54 -14.04
C LEU A 24 -0.53 10.56 -15.05
N TYR A 25 0.68 10.22 -14.58
CA TYR A 25 1.95 10.31 -15.32
C TYR A 25 2.32 11.72 -15.82
N GLY A 26 1.66 12.77 -15.31
CA GLY A 26 2.09 14.15 -15.48
C GLY A 26 3.39 14.42 -14.72
N LYS A 27 3.97 15.61 -14.93
CA LYS A 27 5.28 16.00 -14.36
C LYS A 27 5.34 15.80 -12.85
N ILE A 28 4.29 16.20 -12.10
CA ILE A 28 4.25 16.08 -10.63
C ILE A 28 4.29 14.60 -10.24
N HIS A 29 3.42 13.78 -10.81
CA HIS A 29 3.38 12.34 -10.50
C HIS A 29 4.69 11.64 -10.84
N LEU A 30 5.33 11.96 -11.97
CA LEU A 30 6.64 11.39 -12.32
C LEU A 30 7.74 11.81 -11.34
N ILE A 31 7.71 13.04 -10.83
CA ILE A 31 8.63 13.50 -9.79
C ILE A 31 8.39 12.71 -8.48
N GLU A 32 7.14 12.53 -8.07
CA GLU A 32 6.76 11.76 -6.88
C GLU A 32 7.24 10.32 -6.97
N LEU A 33 7.06 9.67 -8.12
CA LEU A 33 7.58 8.32 -8.39
C LEU A 33 9.09 8.26 -8.34
N ALA A 34 9.77 9.23 -8.96
CA ALA A 34 11.23 9.30 -8.96
C ALA A 34 11.79 9.50 -7.54
N LEU A 35 11.21 10.42 -6.77
CA LEU A 35 11.59 10.66 -5.37
C LEU A 35 11.36 9.43 -4.51
N SER A 36 10.21 8.75 -4.65
CA SER A 36 9.91 7.52 -3.94
C SER A 36 10.92 6.42 -4.27
N LEU A 37 11.26 6.25 -5.55
CA LEU A 37 12.26 5.26 -5.98
C LEU A 37 13.64 5.58 -5.43
N VAL A 38 14.10 6.84 -5.55
CA VAL A 38 15.41 7.28 -5.02
C VAL A 38 15.46 7.07 -3.50
N PHE A 39 14.39 7.40 -2.78
CA PHE A 39 14.29 7.17 -1.34
C PHE A 39 14.40 5.68 -1.00
N ILE A 40 13.60 4.82 -1.64
CA ILE A 40 13.59 3.37 -1.39
C ILE A 40 14.98 2.77 -1.69
N VAL A 41 15.55 3.06 -2.86
CA VAL A 41 16.86 2.53 -3.26
C VAL A 41 17.97 3.08 -2.37
N GLY A 42 17.95 4.36 -2.07
CA GLY A 42 18.96 5.02 -1.22
C GLY A 42 19.01 4.41 0.19
N ILE A 43 17.84 4.26 0.84
CA ILE A 43 17.76 3.63 2.16
C ILE A 43 18.12 2.14 2.09
N ALA A 44 17.71 1.41 1.06
CA ALA A 44 18.07 -0.01 0.91
C ALA A 44 19.58 -0.21 0.73
N LEU A 45 20.24 0.65 -0.04
CA LEU A 45 21.70 0.62 -0.20
C LEU A 45 22.43 0.97 1.09
N TRP A 46 21.98 1.99 1.80
CA TRP A 46 22.52 2.34 3.12
C TRP A 46 22.34 1.19 4.13
N TYR A 47 21.14 0.62 4.18
CA TYR A 47 20.81 -0.53 5.02
C TYR A 47 21.74 -1.73 4.73
N ARG A 48 21.97 -2.04 3.45
CA ARG A 48 22.85 -3.13 3.02
C ARG A 48 24.27 -2.97 3.57
N ARG A 49 24.78 -1.74 3.63
CA ARG A 49 26.14 -1.42 4.12
C ARG A 49 26.22 -1.25 5.64
N SER A 50 25.10 -1.21 6.32
CA SER A 50 25.02 -0.93 7.76
C SER A 50 25.34 -2.16 8.61
N SER A 51 25.82 -1.95 9.84
CA SER A 51 25.97 -3.00 10.85
C SER A 51 24.64 -3.59 11.28
N ALA A 52 24.63 -4.77 11.91
CA ALA A 52 23.41 -5.43 12.37
C ALA A 52 22.59 -4.53 13.34
N SER A 53 23.26 -3.82 14.24
CA SER A 53 22.61 -2.88 15.17
C SER A 53 21.99 -1.69 14.43
N ALA A 54 22.70 -1.11 13.44
CA ALA A 54 22.18 -0.02 12.63
C ALA A 54 20.99 -0.48 11.78
N ARG A 55 21.03 -1.68 11.18
CA ARG A 55 19.89 -2.28 10.46
C ARG A 55 18.65 -2.41 11.33
N ARG A 56 18.81 -2.85 12.59
CA ARG A 56 17.68 -2.91 13.52
C ARG A 56 17.10 -1.53 13.78
N ARG A 57 17.93 -0.51 14.01
CA ARG A 57 17.48 0.88 14.22
C ARG A 57 16.78 1.46 13.00
N ILE A 58 17.29 1.20 11.79
CA ILE A 58 16.65 1.64 10.53
C ILE A 58 15.27 1.00 10.41
N LEU A 59 15.14 -0.31 10.62
CA LEU A 59 13.84 -1.00 10.52
C LEU A 59 12.82 -0.47 11.52
N VAL A 60 13.25 -0.25 12.78
CA VAL A 60 12.41 0.38 13.81
C VAL A 60 12.03 1.81 13.41
N GLY A 61 12.98 2.59 12.86
CA GLY A 61 12.72 3.95 12.37
C GLY A 61 11.68 3.99 11.26
N VAL A 62 11.74 3.06 10.29
CA VAL A 62 10.72 2.94 9.24
C VAL A 62 9.36 2.57 9.83
N THR A 63 9.30 1.68 10.83
CA THR A 63 8.05 1.34 11.52
C THR A 63 7.46 2.55 12.26
N ILE A 64 8.29 3.31 12.97
CA ILE A 64 7.84 4.54 13.66
C ILE A 64 7.35 5.57 12.63
N ALA A 65 8.04 5.72 11.50
CA ALA A 65 7.62 6.63 10.44
C ALA A 65 6.25 6.23 9.85
N LEU A 66 6.01 4.93 9.60
CA LEU A 66 4.71 4.40 9.16
C LEU A 66 3.59 4.74 10.14
N LEU A 67 3.81 4.49 11.44
CA LEU A 67 2.82 4.78 12.49
C LEU A 67 2.56 6.28 12.64
N ALA A 68 3.61 7.09 12.57
CA ALA A 68 3.51 8.54 12.69
C ALA A 68 2.77 9.14 11.49
N ASP A 69 3.02 8.64 10.29
CA ASP A 69 2.38 9.07 9.05
C ASP A 69 0.87 8.75 9.07
N GLU A 70 0.49 7.52 9.45
CA GLU A 70 -0.90 7.11 9.63
C GLU A 70 -1.59 7.96 10.71
N ALA A 71 -0.94 8.16 11.85
CA ALA A 71 -1.46 8.99 12.94
C ALA A 71 -1.61 10.47 12.53
N ALA A 72 -0.68 11.00 11.73
CA ALA A 72 -0.74 12.38 11.24
C ALA A 72 -1.98 12.62 10.36
N LEU A 73 -2.32 11.68 9.47
CA LEU A 73 -3.54 11.76 8.68
C LEU A 73 -4.78 11.74 9.58
N LEU A 74 -4.90 10.74 10.47
CA LEU A 74 -6.06 10.59 11.34
C LEU A 74 -6.27 11.81 12.22
N LEU A 75 -5.21 12.29 12.88
CA LEU A 75 -5.25 13.47 13.74
C LEU A 75 -5.53 14.73 12.93
N GLY A 76 -4.93 14.89 11.76
CA GLY A 76 -5.17 16.04 10.88
C GLY A 76 -6.62 16.15 10.47
N MET A 77 -7.25 15.04 10.04
CA MET A 77 -8.67 15.02 9.68
C MET A 77 -9.58 15.25 10.90
N ALA A 78 -9.26 14.67 12.04
CA ALA A 78 -10.04 14.85 13.27
C ALA A 78 -9.95 16.30 13.80
N LEU A 79 -8.77 16.88 13.88
CA LEU A 79 -8.55 18.24 14.40
C LEU A 79 -9.16 19.34 13.49
N THR A 80 -9.28 19.05 12.20
CA THR A 80 -9.92 19.99 11.24
C THR A 80 -11.43 19.78 11.09
N GLY A 81 -12.00 18.83 11.83
CA GLY A 81 -13.43 18.50 11.77
C GLY A 81 -13.85 17.81 10.46
N GLN A 82 -12.91 17.27 9.69
CA GLN A 82 -13.14 16.63 8.40
C GLN A 82 -13.08 15.10 8.48
N TRP A 83 -12.99 14.56 9.69
CA TRP A 83 -12.93 13.12 9.89
C TRP A 83 -14.26 12.45 9.50
N ASN A 84 -14.16 11.33 8.77
CA ASN A 84 -15.26 10.42 8.52
C ASN A 84 -14.77 8.95 8.61
N TRP A 85 -15.68 7.99 8.55
CA TRP A 85 -15.37 6.57 8.71
C TRP A 85 -14.39 6.03 7.66
N SER A 86 -14.28 6.66 6.48
CA SER A 86 -13.35 6.23 5.43
C SER A 86 -11.88 6.47 5.77
N TYR A 87 -11.60 7.28 6.80
CA TYR A 87 -10.23 7.47 7.31
C TYR A 87 -9.80 6.41 8.32
N LEU A 88 -10.68 5.49 8.73
CA LEU A 88 -10.22 4.36 9.57
C LEU A 88 -9.12 3.58 8.86
N PRO A 89 -8.09 3.10 9.60
CA PRO A 89 -6.94 2.39 9.02
C PRO A 89 -7.30 0.94 8.66
N LEU A 90 -8.29 0.75 7.80
CA LEU A 90 -8.85 -0.53 7.41
C LEU A 90 -8.63 -0.88 5.93
N HIS A 91 -7.97 -0.02 5.14
CA HIS A 91 -7.41 -0.42 3.86
C HIS A 91 -6.26 -1.40 4.05
N LEU A 92 -5.99 -2.25 3.07
CA LEU A 92 -4.88 -3.22 3.14
C LEU A 92 -3.55 -2.53 3.46
N CYS A 93 -3.31 -1.35 2.91
CA CYS A 93 -2.10 -0.56 3.17
C CYS A 93 -2.00 -0.17 4.65
N SER A 94 -3.06 0.37 5.25
CA SER A 94 -3.08 0.75 6.67
C SER A 94 -2.96 -0.47 7.59
N ILE A 95 -3.62 -1.60 7.25
CA ILE A 95 -3.43 -2.86 7.99
C ILE A 95 -1.97 -3.30 7.93
N ASN A 96 -1.30 -3.14 6.80
CA ASN A 96 0.11 -3.48 6.65
C ASN A 96 1.05 -2.61 7.50
N VAL A 97 0.66 -1.41 7.91
CA VAL A 97 1.39 -0.62 8.91
C VAL A 97 1.46 -1.40 10.24
N PHE A 98 0.33 -1.99 10.67
CA PHE A 98 0.29 -2.80 11.90
C PHE A 98 1.00 -4.16 11.73
N VAL A 99 0.98 -4.75 10.52
CA VAL A 99 1.77 -5.96 10.22
C VAL A 99 3.28 -5.65 10.28
N CYS A 100 3.71 -4.48 9.80
CA CYS A 100 5.09 -4.00 9.95
C CYS A 100 5.48 -3.82 11.41
N LEU A 101 4.61 -3.21 12.22
CA LEU A 101 4.81 -3.08 13.67
C LEU A 101 4.95 -4.46 14.34
N TYR A 102 4.00 -5.35 14.09
CA TYR A 102 4.01 -6.70 14.67
C TYR A 102 5.26 -7.48 14.24
N ASN A 103 5.66 -7.39 12.96
CA ASN A 103 6.91 -8.02 12.49
C ASN A 103 8.16 -7.39 13.14
N THR A 104 8.18 -6.08 13.36
CA THR A 104 9.30 -5.40 14.04
C THR A 104 9.47 -5.90 15.47
N LEU A 105 8.39 -6.23 16.15
CA LEU A 105 8.40 -6.74 17.52
C LEU A 105 8.70 -8.25 17.60
N THR A 106 8.18 -9.05 16.66
CA THR A 106 8.15 -10.51 16.77
C THR A 106 9.01 -11.27 15.74
N ASP A 107 9.43 -10.61 14.67
CA ASP A 107 10.22 -11.15 13.54
C ASP A 107 9.60 -12.41 12.88
N GLN A 108 8.26 -12.49 12.82
CA GLN A 108 7.51 -13.66 12.35
C GLN A 108 7.59 -13.85 10.83
N ASN A 109 7.78 -15.09 10.39
CA ASN A 109 7.93 -15.40 8.97
C ASN A 109 6.64 -15.19 8.16
N TRP A 110 5.46 -15.39 8.74
CA TRP A 110 4.20 -15.15 8.05
C TRP A 110 4.00 -13.66 7.71
N CYS A 111 4.40 -12.76 8.63
CA CYS A 111 4.39 -11.32 8.37
C CYS A 111 5.32 -10.94 7.21
N LYS A 112 6.55 -11.48 7.24
CA LYS A 112 7.53 -11.21 6.17
C LYS A 112 7.02 -11.67 4.81
N GLU A 113 6.33 -12.82 4.77
CA GLU A 113 5.77 -13.38 3.54
C GLU A 113 4.61 -12.53 3.02
N GLU A 114 3.69 -12.14 3.91
CA GLU A 114 2.57 -11.27 3.59
C GLU A 114 3.07 -9.90 3.08
N LEU A 115 3.95 -9.26 3.85
CA LEU A 115 4.54 -7.98 3.48
C LEU A 115 5.31 -8.04 2.15
N TYR A 116 5.97 -9.15 1.84
CA TYR A 116 6.61 -9.34 0.56
C TYR A 116 5.59 -9.53 -0.57
N ALA A 117 4.63 -10.44 -0.39
CA ALA A 117 3.79 -10.93 -1.47
C ALA A 117 2.56 -10.06 -1.77
N LEU A 118 2.05 -9.32 -0.77
CA LEU A 118 0.89 -8.44 -0.93
C LEU A 118 1.24 -6.96 -0.73
N CYS A 119 2.02 -6.63 0.30
CA CYS A 119 2.30 -5.23 0.61
C CYS A 119 3.16 -4.57 -0.49
N ILE A 120 4.23 -5.21 -0.98
CA ILE A 120 5.04 -4.64 -2.07
C ILE A 120 4.17 -4.36 -3.31
N PRO A 121 3.50 -5.37 -3.93
CA PRO A 121 2.76 -5.12 -5.16
C PRO A 121 1.57 -4.18 -4.94
N GLY A 122 0.89 -4.25 -3.79
CA GLY A 122 -0.22 -3.36 -3.46
C GLY A 122 0.22 -1.90 -3.33
N ALA A 123 1.26 -1.63 -2.55
CA ALA A 123 1.78 -0.28 -2.35
C ALA A 123 2.46 0.29 -3.61
N ALA A 124 3.20 -0.55 -4.36
CA ALA A 124 3.78 -0.14 -5.63
C ALA A 124 2.69 0.20 -6.67
N LEU A 125 1.62 -0.60 -6.73
CA LEU A 125 0.49 -0.34 -7.61
C LEU A 125 -0.25 0.93 -7.22
N ALA A 126 -0.40 1.21 -5.93
CA ALA A 126 -0.98 2.45 -5.43
C ALA A 126 -0.16 3.67 -5.85
N LEU A 127 1.18 3.62 -5.77
CA LEU A 127 2.06 4.67 -6.28
C LEU A 127 1.92 4.85 -7.81
N LEU A 128 1.86 3.74 -8.57
CA LEU A 128 1.75 3.78 -10.03
C LEU A 128 0.37 4.23 -10.52
N CYS A 129 -0.70 3.87 -9.81
CA CYS A 129 -2.09 4.15 -10.17
C CYS A 129 -2.83 4.77 -8.97
N PRO A 130 -2.44 5.98 -8.54
CA PRO A 130 -3.01 6.61 -7.37
C PRO A 130 -4.51 6.87 -7.52
N SER A 131 -5.25 6.61 -6.44
CA SER A 131 -6.68 6.92 -6.31
C SER A 131 -6.96 8.17 -5.46
N TRP A 132 -5.92 8.85 -5.01
CA TRP A 132 -5.99 9.99 -4.08
C TRP A 132 -5.73 11.35 -4.74
N LEU A 133 -5.85 11.45 -6.07
CA LEU A 133 -5.57 12.70 -6.80
C LEU A 133 -6.71 13.73 -6.70
N ASP A 134 -7.82 13.37 -6.07
CA ASP A 134 -9.01 14.19 -5.89
C ASP A 134 -8.83 15.15 -4.69
N VAL A 135 -7.73 15.88 -4.69
CA VAL A 135 -7.34 16.87 -3.68
C VAL A 135 -7.01 18.20 -4.37
N PRO A 136 -7.17 19.37 -3.69
CA PRO A 136 -7.05 20.66 -4.35
C PRO A 136 -5.63 20.99 -4.82
N SER A 137 -4.61 20.36 -4.22
CA SER A 137 -3.21 20.61 -4.51
C SER A 137 -2.37 19.37 -4.21
N TRP A 138 -1.23 19.22 -4.92
CA TRP A 138 -0.22 18.20 -4.60
C TRP A 138 0.37 18.38 -3.18
N TRP A 139 0.31 19.59 -2.63
CA TRP A 139 0.76 19.91 -1.27
C TRP A 139 -0.42 19.85 -0.29
N THR A 140 -1.06 18.70 -0.18
CA THR A 140 -2.07 18.42 0.84
C THR A 140 -1.62 17.31 1.76
N LEU A 141 -2.13 17.30 3.00
CA LEU A 141 -1.82 16.23 3.96
C LEU A 141 -2.15 14.85 3.36
N ILE A 142 -3.29 14.72 2.68
CA ILE A 142 -3.73 13.47 2.06
C ILE A 142 -2.75 13.01 0.97
N ASN A 143 -2.33 13.90 0.07
CA ASN A 143 -1.40 13.53 -0.99
C ASN A 143 -0.03 13.16 -0.44
N LEU A 144 0.51 13.97 0.48
CA LEU A 144 1.80 13.68 1.12
C LEU A 144 1.78 12.37 1.88
N HIS A 145 0.75 12.14 2.72
CA HIS A 145 0.53 10.86 3.40
C HIS A 145 0.47 9.71 2.40
N SER A 146 -0.33 9.84 1.34
CA SER A 146 -0.51 8.75 0.39
C SER A 146 0.80 8.35 -0.31
N ILE A 147 1.65 9.32 -0.66
CA ILE A 147 2.95 9.02 -1.27
C ILE A 147 3.92 8.43 -0.24
N SER A 148 4.05 9.06 0.94
CA SER A 148 4.99 8.63 1.98
C SER A 148 4.66 7.27 2.52
N ILE A 149 3.38 7.00 2.85
CA ILE A 149 2.96 5.70 3.41
C ILE A 149 3.24 4.56 2.43
N HIS A 150 2.92 4.73 1.13
CA HIS A 150 3.15 3.69 0.15
C HIS A 150 4.64 3.48 -0.17
N ALA A 151 5.45 4.55 -0.19
CA ALA A 151 6.90 4.43 -0.33
C ALA A 151 7.53 3.67 0.86
N LEU A 152 7.09 3.96 2.10
CA LEU A 152 7.53 3.27 3.31
C LEU A 152 7.07 1.81 3.34
N LEU A 153 5.84 1.52 2.88
CA LEU A 153 5.30 0.17 2.78
C LEU A 153 6.03 -0.69 1.73
N VAL A 154 6.53 -0.10 0.65
CA VAL A 154 7.44 -0.81 -0.27
C VAL A 154 8.81 -1.00 0.36
N LEU A 155 9.34 0.05 1.00
CA LEU A 155 10.67 0.02 1.61
C LEU A 155 10.80 -1.07 2.67
N TYR A 156 9.85 -1.18 3.61
CA TYR A 156 9.94 -2.08 4.74
C TYR A 156 10.24 -3.54 4.32
N PRO A 157 9.41 -4.21 3.47
CA PRO A 157 9.71 -5.57 3.04
C PRO A 157 10.94 -5.68 2.14
N VAL A 158 11.30 -4.65 1.37
CA VAL A 158 12.57 -4.60 0.63
C VAL A 158 13.74 -4.71 1.61
N LEU A 159 13.72 -4.02 2.75
CA LEU A 159 14.75 -4.14 3.78
C LEU A 159 14.82 -5.55 4.37
N LEU A 160 13.69 -6.26 4.52
CA LEU A 160 13.68 -7.65 4.98
C LEU A 160 14.39 -8.56 3.97
N VAL A 161 14.14 -8.39 2.67
CA VAL A 161 14.82 -9.13 1.61
C VAL A 161 16.32 -8.81 1.58
N VAL A 162 16.69 -7.54 1.68
CA VAL A 162 18.10 -7.09 1.75
C VAL A 162 18.81 -7.66 2.98
N ARG A 163 18.09 -7.86 4.09
CA ARG A 163 18.60 -8.52 5.31
C ARG A 163 18.84 -10.02 5.13
N GLY A 164 18.31 -10.62 4.06
CA GLY A 164 18.47 -12.04 3.74
C GLY A 164 17.20 -12.88 3.89
N TYR A 165 16.04 -12.25 4.12
CA TYR A 165 14.78 -12.98 4.05
C TYR A 165 14.57 -13.55 2.63
N ARG A 166 14.21 -14.81 2.54
CA ARG A 166 13.92 -15.48 1.26
C ARG A 166 12.45 -15.87 1.20
N PRO A 167 11.65 -15.19 0.38
CA PRO A 167 10.27 -15.54 0.12
C PRO A 167 10.12 -16.94 -0.47
N SER A 168 9.00 -17.59 -0.20
CA SER A 168 8.74 -18.95 -0.67
C SER A 168 7.29 -19.12 -1.14
N ALA A 169 7.11 -19.50 -2.40
CA ALA A 169 5.79 -19.78 -2.97
C ALA A 169 4.98 -20.85 -2.19
N ARG A 170 5.66 -21.71 -1.40
CA ARG A 170 5.00 -22.69 -0.53
C ARG A 170 4.17 -22.03 0.58
N ARG A 171 4.43 -20.74 0.89
CA ARG A 171 3.69 -19.97 1.89
C ARG A 171 2.55 -19.13 1.28
N ALA A 172 2.38 -19.17 -0.04
CA ALA A 172 1.28 -18.47 -0.70
C ALA A 172 -0.12 -18.77 -0.10
N PRO A 173 -0.45 -20.01 0.35
CA PRO A 173 -1.71 -20.28 1.04
C PRO A 173 -1.90 -19.45 2.33
N GLN A 174 -0.83 -19.16 3.09
CA GLN A 174 -0.89 -18.33 4.30
C GLN A 174 -1.18 -16.88 3.94
N VAL A 175 -0.56 -16.39 2.86
CA VAL A 175 -0.79 -15.04 2.31
C VAL A 175 -2.24 -14.88 1.86
N LEU A 176 -2.79 -15.85 1.13
CA LEU A 176 -4.19 -15.86 0.71
C LEU A 176 -5.14 -15.96 1.90
N ALA A 177 -4.81 -16.77 2.91
CA ALA A 177 -5.60 -16.88 4.14
C ALA A 177 -5.67 -15.53 4.88
N PHE A 178 -4.56 -14.79 4.97
CA PHE A 178 -4.54 -13.44 5.53
C PHE A 178 -5.40 -12.47 4.69
N LEU A 179 -5.22 -12.47 3.37
CA LEU A 179 -5.95 -11.56 2.48
C LEU A 179 -7.47 -11.79 2.56
N PHE A 180 -7.93 -13.03 2.39
CA PHE A 180 -9.36 -13.34 2.42
C PHE A 180 -9.93 -13.27 3.84
N GLY A 181 -9.14 -13.67 4.85
CA GLY A 181 -9.51 -13.57 6.26
C GLY A 181 -9.71 -12.14 6.73
N SER A 182 -8.95 -11.17 6.20
CA SER A 182 -9.14 -9.75 6.47
C SER A 182 -10.21 -9.11 5.57
N ALA A 183 -10.26 -9.48 4.29
CA ALA A 183 -11.22 -8.91 3.33
C ALA A 183 -12.68 -9.25 3.68
N LEU A 184 -12.95 -10.48 4.15
CA LEU A 184 -14.31 -10.91 4.45
C LEU A 184 -14.99 -10.08 5.56
N PRO A 185 -14.42 -9.89 6.76
CA PRO A 185 -15.03 -9.02 7.76
C PRO A 185 -15.13 -7.56 7.29
N ILE A 186 -14.16 -7.06 6.54
CA ILE A 186 -14.16 -5.69 6.00
C ILE A 186 -15.30 -5.50 5.00
N TYR A 187 -15.60 -6.48 4.14
CA TYR A 187 -16.75 -6.42 3.24
C TYR A 187 -18.07 -6.18 3.99
N PHE A 188 -18.27 -6.84 5.12
CA PHE A 188 -19.46 -6.63 5.94
C PHE A 188 -19.42 -5.31 6.71
N LEU A 189 -18.25 -4.90 7.20
CA LEU A 189 -18.07 -3.66 7.94
C LEU A 189 -18.29 -2.41 7.05
N ASN A 190 -17.91 -2.47 5.78
CA ASN A 190 -18.12 -1.39 4.84
C ASN A 190 -19.61 -0.98 4.73
N LYS A 191 -20.54 -1.92 4.88
CA LYS A 191 -21.97 -1.65 4.69
C LYS A 191 -22.55 -0.70 5.74
N PRO A 192 -22.47 -0.97 7.06
CA PRO A 192 -23.00 -0.06 8.08
C PRO A 192 -22.20 1.25 8.18
N LEU A 193 -20.93 1.27 7.81
CA LEU A 193 -20.09 2.47 7.85
C LEU A 193 -20.20 3.32 6.57
N ASN A 194 -20.86 2.79 5.53
CA ASN A 194 -20.90 3.41 4.19
C ASN A 194 -19.50 3.74 3.65
N THR A 195 -18.56 2.79 3.79
CA THR A 195 -17.17 2.90 3.38
C THR A 195 -16.84 1.90 2.26
N ASN A 196 -15.63 2.00 1.68
CA ASN A 196 -15.21 1.13 0.59
C ASN A 196 -13.78 0.61 0.78
N PHE A 197 -13.45 0.17 1.99
CA PHE A 197 -12.15 -0.44 2.27
C PHE A 197 -11.92 -1.64 1.37
N TYR A 198 -10.69 -1.84 0.91
CA TYR A 198 -10.29 -2.85 -0.08
C TYR A 198 -11.01 -2.73 -1.43
N PHE A 199 -11.79 -1.66 -1.68
CA PHE A 199 -12.62 -1.50 -2.88
C PHE A 199 -13.62 -2.66 -3.09
N LEU A 200 -14.17 -3.22 -1.99
CA LEU A 200 -15.00 -4.43 -2.04
C LEU A 200 -16.48 -4.15 -2.32
N ASN A 201 -16.95 -2.94 -2.03
CA ASN A 201 -18.39 -2.62 -2.08
C ASN A 201 -18.75 -1.66 -3.21
N ASN A 202 -17.75 -0.99 -3.79
CA ASN A 202 -17.93 -0.02 -4.86
C ASN A 202 -16.71 -0.01 -5.80
N PRO A 203 -16.90 -0.12 -7.14
CA PRO A 203 -15.81 -0.11 -8.11
C PRO A 203 -15.25 1.27 -8.43
N TYR A 204 -15.88 2.34 -7.95
CA TYR A 204 -15.51 3.70 -8.32
C TYR A 204 -14.29 4.21 -7.53
N GLY A 205 -13.62 5.22 -8.06
CA GLY A 205 -12.48 5.88 -7.41
C GLY A 205 -11.12 5.20 -7.64
N ASN A 206 -11.04 4.08 -8.37
CA ASN A 206 -9.79 3.40 -8.66
C ASN A 206 -9.73 2.94 -10.13
N VAL A 207 -8.59 3.18 -10.80
CA VAL A 207 -8.39 2.84 -12.23
C VAL A 207 -8.52 1.33 -12.46
N ILE A 208 -8.05 0.50 -11.52
CA ILE A 208 -8.03 -0.96 -11.63
C ILE A 208 -9.44 -1.51 -11.52
N THR A 209 -10.19 -1.10 -10.50
CA THR A 209 -11.60 -1.52 -10.34
C THR A 209 -12.47 -1.01 -11.49
N SER A 210 -12.19 0.19 -12.01
CA SER A 210 -12.84 0.69 -13.22
C SER A 210 -12.57 -0.18 -14.46
N ALA A 211 -11.33 -0.70 -14.60
CA ALA A 211 -11.02 -1.66 -15.67
C ALA A 211 -11.77 -2.98 -15.47
N PHE A 212 -11.86 -3.49 -14.24
CA PHE A 212 -12.65 -4.70 -13.94
C PHE A 212 -14.13 -4.49 -14.23
N THR A 213 -14.67 -3.31 -13.90
CA THR A 213 -16.07 -2.96 -14.22
C THR A 213 -16.35 -2.94 -15.72
N ARG A 214 -15.41 -2.41 -16.50
CA ARG A 214 -15.54 -2.43 -17.98
C ARG A 214 -15.55 -3.83 -18.56
N LEU A 215 -14.80 -4.76 -17.97
CA LEU A 215 -14.68 -6.15 -18.44
C LEU A 215 -15.78 -7.06 -17.93
N LEU A 216 -16.20 -6.90 -16.66
CA LEU A 216 -17.06 -7.85 -15.95
C LEU A 216 -18.43 -7.26 -15.56
N GLY A 217 -18.61 -5.94 -15.73
CA GLY A 217 -19.78 -5.22 -15.23
C GLY A 217 -19.68 -4.89 -13.74
N GLU A 218 -20.50 -3.93 -13.29
CA GLU A 218 -20.49 -3.44 -11.90
C GLU A 218 -20.78 -4.54 -10.86
N LYS A 219 -21.63 -5.48 -11.20
CA LYS A 219 -22.01 -6.58 -10.31
C LYS A 219 -20.86 -7.56 -10.03
N TYR A 220 -19.97 -7.77 -11.00
CA TYR A 220 -18.97 -8.83 -10.95
C TYR A 220 -17.52 -8.31 -10.94
N TYR A 221 -17.30 -6.99 -10.86
CA TYR A 221 -15.95 -6.39 -10.87
C TYR A 221 -15.01 -7.01 -9.82
N ILE A 222 -15.56 -7.40 -8.66
CA ILE A 222 -14.79 -8.00 -7.57
C ILE A 222 -14.08 -9.29 -7.99
N LEU A 223 -14.63 -10.04 -8.95
CA LEU A 223 -13.99 -11.24 -9.49
C LEU A 223 -12.70 -10.92 -10.25
N GLY A 224 -12.54 -9.69 -10.73
CA GLY A 224 -11.31 -9.22 -11.36
C GLY A 224 -10.10 -9.20 -10.43
N PHE A 225 -10.31 -9.15 -9.11
CA PHE A 225 -9.21 -9.26 -8.15
C PHE A 225 -8.56 -10.64 -8.15
N LEU A 226 -9.30 -11.72 -8.45
CA LEU A 226 -8.75 -13.08 -8.43
C LEU A 226 -7.59 -13.26 -9.42
N PRO A 227 -7.75 -12.98 -10.72
CA PRO A 227 -6.62 -13.05 -11.65
C PRO A 227 -5.54 -12.01 -11.35
N ALA A 228 -5.89 -10.81 -10.86
CA ALA A 228 -4.91 -9.80 -10.48
C ALA A 228 -4.02 -10.27 -9.31
N ILE A 229 -4.59 -10.89 -8.28
CA ILE A 229 -3.86 -11.51 -7.17
C ILE A 229 -2.97 -12.63 -7.68
N ALA A 230 -3.49 -13.52 -8.54
CA ALA A 230 -2.70 -14.60 -9.12
C ALA A 230 -1.49 -14.09 -9.89
N VAL A 231 -1.68 -13.06 -10.73
CA VAL A 231 -0.59 -12.41 -11.48
C VAL A 231 0.42 -11.77 -10.52
N ALA A 232 -0.03 -11.04 -9.50
CA ALA A 232 0.85 -10.43 -8.51
C ALA A 232 1.70 -11.48 -7.78
N LEU A 233 1.09 -12.55 -7.29
CA LEU A 233 1.81 -13.65 -6.63
C LEU A 233 2.79 -14.34 -7.57
N CYS A 234 2.42 -14.58 -8.82
CA CYS A 234 3.33 -15.13 -9.83
C CYS A 234 4.54 -14.20 -10.04
N LEU A 235 4.33 -12.92 -10.24
CA LEU A 235 5.42 -11.95 -10.42
C LEU A 235 6.35 -11.89 -9.20
N MET A 236 5.79 -11.94 -8.00
CA MET A 236 6.56 -11.88 -6.76
C MET A 236 7.37 -13.16 -6.51
N TYR A 237 6.81 -14.34 -6.78
CA TYR A 237 7.49 -15.61 -6.48
C TYR A 237 8.36 -16.15 -7.61
N LEU A 238 8.07 -15.84 -8.87
CA LEU A 238 8.80 -16.38 -10.03
C LEU A 238 10.33 -16.20 -9.94
N PRO A 239 10.87 -15.03 -9.55
CA PRO A 239 12.32 -14.84 -9.42
C PRO A 239 12.97 -15.85 -8.45
N TRP A 240 12.30 -16.14 -7.35
CA TRP A 240 12.79 -17.07 -6.32
C TRP A 240 12.72 -18.51 -6.76
N VAL A 241 11.62 -18.91 -7.41
CA VAL A 241 11.45 -20.27 -7.97
C VAL A 241 12.52 -20.54 -9.02
N VAL A 242 12.78 -19.58 -9.91
CA VAL A 242 13.84 -19.70 -10.93
C VAL A 242 15.22 -19.76 -10.29
N ALA A 243 15.51 -18.95 -9.29
CA ALA A 243 16.78 -18.95 -8.58
C ALA A 243 17.04 -20.30 -7.88
N ASP A 244 16.03 -20.86 -7.21
CA ASP A 244 16.12 -22.15 -6.53
C ASP A 244 16.30 -23.32 -7.52
N ALA A 245 15.61 -23.28 -8.67
CA ALA A 245 15.76 -24.28 -9.73
C ALA A 245 17.19 -24.29 -10.32
N ARG A 246 17.77 -23.10 -10.54
CA ARG A 246 19.17 -22.98 -11.02
C ARG A 246 20.18 -23.49 -9.99
N HIS A 247 19.92 -23.27 -8.72
CA HIS A 247 20.83 -23.75 -7.65
C HIS A 247 20.83 -25.26 -7.52
N LYS A 248 19.66 -25.91 -7.73
CA LYS A 248 19.54 -27.36 -7.73
C LYS A 248 20.24 -28.04 -8.91
N LYS A 249 20.31 -27.39 -10.08
CA LYS A 249 20.98 -27.92 -11.28
C LYS A 249 22.53 -27.84 -11.22
N ARG A 250 23.06 -27.04 -10.26
CA ARG A 250 24.51 -26.83 -10.09
C ARG A 250 25.12 -27.70 -8.99
N LYS A 251 24.31 -28.47 -8.27
CA LYS A 251 24.68 -29.49 -7.31
C LYS A 251 24.50 -30.88 -7.90
#